data_530c09d14cc56a77085e063d64148aa8
#
_entry.id   530c09d14cc56a77085e063d64148aa8
#
_cell.length_a   1.000
_cell.length_b   1.000
_cell.length_c   1.000
_cell.angle_alpha   90.00
_cell.angle_beta   90.00
_cell.angle_gamma   90.00
#
_symmetry.space_group_name_H-M   'P 1'
#
loop_
_entity.id
_entity.type
_entity.pdbx_description
1 polymer ?
#
loop_
_entity_poly.entity_id
_entity_poly.type
_entity_poly.pdbx_seq_one_letter_code
_entity_poly.pdbx_strand_id
1 'polypeptide(L)'
;MRERLLLAIDQFESGQVAVDFAIGLAIRFEADVRAFHVRELPKFTRVPPLETIVDAQVLVNEAVFRLREAGVGADGRSRSARVGDVGVQIVEEASLWQCDAIVLGSVRRRGLDRISACGVRESVLRHSALPVMVAPAVLRCDVRFPAEREDGTVGRHRGPSAS
;
A
#
# COMPACT_ATOMS: atom_id res chain seq x y z
N MET A 1 3.18 20.60 3.54
CA MET A 1 2.17 19.87 2.75
C MET A 1 2.32 18.41 3.12
N ARG A 2 1.25 17.72 3.49
CA ARG A 2 1.36 16.27 3.80
C ARG A 2 1.53 15.48 2.52
N GLU A 3 2.36 14.46 2.57
CA GLU A 3 2.49 13.51 1.47
C GLU A 3 1.19 12.68 1.32
N ARG A 4 0.95 12.15 0.14
CA ARG A 4 -0.26 11.38 -0.20
C ARG A 4 0.13 10.03 -0.79
N LEU A 5 -0.38 8.98 -0.20
CA LEU A 5 -0.15 7.62 -0.65
C LEU A 5 -1.45 7.01 -1.18
N LEU A 6 -1.46 6.56 -2.43
CA LEU A 6 -2.55 5.75 -2.96
C LEU A 6 -2.31 4.28 -2.63
N LEU A 7 -3.16 3.71 -1.79
CA LEU A 7 -3.12 2.30 -1.43
C LEU A 7 -4.12 1.52 -2.28
N ALA A 8 -3.64 0.76 -3.24
CA ALA A 8 -4.50 -0.16 -4.01
C ALA A 8 -4.68 -1.48 -3.24
N ILE A 9 -5.92 -1.79 -2.91
CA ILE A 9 -6.31 -2.98 -2.15
C ILE A 9 -7.11 -3.96 -3.00
N ASP A 10 -7.00 -5.23 -2.64
CA ASP A 10 -7.82 -6.32 -3.17
C ASP A 10 -8.53 -7.08 -2.03
N GLN A 11 -9.46 -7.96 -2.38
CA GLN A 11 -10.26 -8.75 -1.44
C GLN A 11 -9.48 -9.92 -0.80
N PHE A 12 -8.16 -10.05 -1.03
CA PHE A 12 -7.34 -11.16 -0.56
C PHE A 12 -6.51 -10.78 0.68
N GLU A 13 -5.89 -11.77 1.31
CA GLU A 13 -4.98 -11.54 2.45
C GLU A 13 -3.86 -10.55 2.15
N SER A 14 -3.42 -10.48 0.89
CA SER A 14 -2.45 -9.49 0.43
C SER A 14 -2.92 -8.04 0.65
N GLY A 15 -4.23 -7.79 0.60
CA GLY A 15 -4.82 -6.49 0.88
C GLY A 15 -4.65 -6.08 2.35
N GLN A 16 -4.79 -6.99 3.29
CA GLN A 16 -4.58 -6.70 4.72
C GLN A 16 -3.12 -6.35 5.03
N VAL A 17 -2.19 -7.13 4.48
CA VAL A 17 -0.75 -6.84 4.61
C VAL A 17 -0.38 -5.51 3.97
N ALA A 18 -1.01 -5.15 2.85
CA ALA A 18 -0.80 -3.87 2.20
C ALA A 18 -1.31 -2.70 3.05
N VAL A 19 -2.44 -2.85 3.76
CA VAL A 19 -2.95 -1.85 4.70
C VAL A 19 -1.95 -1.63 5.84
N ASP A 20 -1.45 -2.70 6.47
CA ASP A 20 -0.48 -2.59 7.57
C ASP A 20 0.83 -1.95 7.10
N PHE A 21 1.28 -2.29 5.90
CA PHE A 21 2.45 -1.67 5.31
C PHE A 21 2.24 -0.17 5.02
N ALA A 22 1.07 0.20 4.48
CA ALA A 22 0.72 1.59 4.24
C ALA A 22 0.58 2.41 5.53
N ILE A 23 0.07 1.82 6.62
CA ILE A 23 0.05 2.44 7.96
C ILE A 23 1.47 2.79 8.39
N GLY A 24 2.40 1.83 8.30
CA GLY A 24 3.80 2.05 8.68
C GLY A 24 4.46 3.17 7.87
N LEU A 25 4.22 3.21 6.56
CA LEU A 25 4.71 4.28 5.69
C LEU A 25 4.08 5.62 6.03
N ALA A 26 2.75 5.68 6.18
CA ALA A 26 2.02 6.91 6.46
C ALA A 26 2.44 7.55 7.79
N ILE A 27 2.66 6.75 8.83
CA ILE A 27 3.18 7.24 10.11
C ILE A 27 4.59 7.82 9.96
N ARG A 28 5.47 7.11 9.21
CA ARG A 28 6.85 7.53 9.03
C ARG A 28 7.01 8.81 8.19
N PHE A 29 6.17 8.96 7.18
CA PHE A 29 6.23 10.09 6.24
C PHE A 29 5.19 11.19 6.53
N GLU A 30 4.42 11.05 7.62
CA GLU A 30 3.30 11.95 7.95
C GLU A 30 2.32 12.13 6.78
N ALA A 31 2.04 11.04 6.07
CA ALA A 31 1.24 11.04 4.85
C ALA A 31 -0.24 10.76 5.12
N ASP A 32 -1.10 11.31 4.26
CA ASP A 32 -2.49 10.90 4.14
C ASP A 32 -2.62 9.74 3.14
N VAL A 33 -3.54 8.81 3.38
CA VAL A 33 -3.71 7.61 2.56
C VAL A 33 -5.09 7.56 1.93
N ARG A 34 -5.16 7.31 0.63
CA ARG A 34 -6.40 6.92 -0.04
C ARG A 34 -6.41 5.42 -0.29
N ALA A 35 -7.34 4.70 0.34
CA ALA A 35 -7.62 3.31 0.01
C ALA A 35 -8.43 3.26 -1.29
N PHE A 36 -7.92 2.56 -2.29
CA PHE A 36 -8.54 2.46 -3.60
C PHE A 36 -8.72 1.01 -4.02
N HIS A 37 -9.94 0.66 -4.40
CA HIS A 37 -10.27 -0.66 -4.90
C HIS A 37 -10.91 -0.58 -6.28
N VAL A 38 -10.51 -1.48 -7.17
CA VAL A 38 -11.11 -1.61 -8.50
C VAL A 38 -11.82 -2.94 -8.61
N ARG A 39 -13.14 -2.89 -8.64
CA ARG A 39 -13.99 -4.04 -8.90
C ARG A 39 -13.86 -4.47 -10.36
N GLU A 40 -13.45 -5.71 -10.59
CA GLU A 40 -13.31 -6.24 -11.92
C GLU A 40 -14.66 -6.64 -12.52
N LEU A 41 -14.93 -6.14 -13.73
CA LEU A 41 -16.08 -6.54 -14.55
C LEU A 41 -15.62 -7.57 -15.57
N PRO A 42 -16.33 -8.70 -15.73
CA PRO A 42 -16.00 -9.71 -16.72
C PRO A 42 -16.07 -9.14 -18.15
N LYS A 43 -15.27 -9.67 -19.04
CA LYS A 43 -15.27 -9.25 -20.47
C LYS A 43 -16.61 -9.54 -21.17
N PHE A 44 -17.34 -10.55 -20.71
CA PHE A 44 -18.60 -10.97 -21.28
C PHE A 44 -19.76 -10.63 -20.35
N THR A 45 -20.77 -9.97 -20.87
CA THR A 45 -21.95 -9.51 -20.12
C THR A 45 -22.83 -10.62 -19.55
N ARG A 46 -22.62 -11.87 -19.99
CA ARG A 46 -23.37 -13.04 -19.49
C ARG A 46 -22.80 -13.64 -18.20
N VAL A 47 -21.61 -13.22 -17.79
CA VAL A 47 -20.97 -13.68 -16.56
C VAL A 47 -21.18 -12.60 -15.50
N PRO A 48 -21.80 -12.92 -14.37
CA PRO A 48 -21.95 -11.93 -13.29
C PRO A 48 -20.57 -11.58 -12.71
N PRO A 49 -20.38 -10.34 -12.24
CA PRO A 49 -19.19 -9.97 -11.49
C PRO A 49 -19.03 -10.85 -10.25
N LEU A 50 -17.82 -11.21 -9.92
CA LEU A 50 -17.51 -11.99 -8.71
C LEU A 50 -17.74 -11.20 -7.41
N GLU A 51 -17.78 -9.90 -7.51
CA GLU A 51 -17.92 -8.96 -6.41
C GLU A 51 -19.03 -7.96 -6.70
N THR A 52 -19.84 -7.64 -5.70
CA THR A 52 -20.88 -6.61 -5.81
C THR A 52 -20.29 -5.21 -5.56
N ILE A 53 -21.03 -4.16 -5.88
CA ILE A 53 -20.64 -2.78 -5.54
C ILE A 53 -20.58 -2.60 -4.02
N VAL A 54 -21.48 -3.28 -3.28
CA VAL A 54 -21.53 -3.21 -1.82
C VAL A 54 -20.30 -3.87 -1.21
N ASP A 55 -19.88 -5.03 -1.70
CA ASP A 55 -18.67 -5.73 -1.22
C ASP A 55 -17.43 -4.88 -1.44
N ALA A 56 -17.29 -4.27 -2.62
CA ALA A 56 -16.20 -3.35 -2.92
C ALA A 56 -16.17 -2.15 -1.96
N GLN A 57 -17.33 -1.61 -1.62
CA GLN A 57 -17.42 -0.48 -0.68
C GLN A 57 -17.10 -0.91 0.76
N VAL A 58 -17.55 -2.08 1.18
CA VAL A 58 -17.21 -2.65 2.50
C VAL A 58 -15.71 -2.82 2.64
N LEU A 59 -15.05 -3.40 1.63
CA LEU A 59 -13.60 -3.58 1.62
C LEU A 59 -12.85 -2.26 1.78
N VAL A 60 -13.25 -1.24 1.05
CA VAL A 60 -12.65 0.11 1.14
C VAL A 60 -12.87 0.71 2.53
N ASN A 61 -14.10 0.61 3.06
CA ASN A 61 -14.44 1.17 4.38
C ASN A 61 -13.64 0.49 5.51
N GLU A 62 -13.44 -0.82 5.44
CA GLU A 62 -12.61 -1.55 6.39
C GLU A 62 -11.15 -1.09 6.37
N ALA A 63 -10.59 -0.89 5.18
CA ALA A 63 -9.23 -0.37 5.05
C ALA A 63 -9.11 1.05 5.61
N VAL A 64 -10.05 1.93 5.30
CA VAL A 64 -10.10 3.31 5.83
C VAL A 64 -10.25 3.31 7.35
N PHE A 65 -11.11 2.44 7.90
CA PHE A 65 -11.28 2.31 9.33
C PHE A 65 -9.96 1.94 10.02
N ARG A 66 -9.25 0.92 9.53
CA ARG A 66 -7.95 0.50 10.09
C ARG A 66 -6.88 1.59 10.01
N LEU A 67 -6.80 2.31 8.90
CA LEU A 67 -5.89 3.45 8.74
C LEU A 67 -6.17 4.55 9.78
N ARG A 68 -7.44 4.90 9.97
CA ARG A 68 -7.86 5.92 10.93
C ARG A 68 -7.64 5.50 12.39
N GLU A 69 -7.91 4.24 12.71
CA GLU A 69 -7.61 3.67 14.05
C GLU A 69 -6.11 3.75 14.38
N ALA A 70 -5.25 3.66 13.37
CA ALA A 70 -3.81 3.85 13.51
C ALA A 70 -3.36 5.33 13.55
N GLY A 71 -4.31 6.27 13.53
CA GLY A 71 -4.02 7.71 13.56
C GLY A 71 -3.64 8.31 12.20
N VAL A 72 -3.82 7.58 11.10
CA VAL A 72 -3.52 8.04 9.74
C VAL A 72 -4.72 8.77 9.15
N GLY A 73 -4.50 9.95 8.55
CA GLY A 73 -5.52 10.62 7.75
C GLY A 73 -5.86 9.77 6.53
N ALA A 74 -7.12 9.33 6.41
CA ALA A 74 -7.49 8.42 5.34
C ALA A 74 -8.88 8.68 4.78
N ASP A 75 -9.01 8.49 3.46
CA ASP A 75 -10.27 8.36 2.75
C ASP A 75 -10.25 7.10 1.86
N GLY A 76 -11.38 6.82 1.20
CA GLY A 76 -11.48 5.64 0.37
C GLY A 76 -12.37 5.83 -0.84
N ARG A 77 -12.05 5.09 -1.90
CA ARG A 77 -12.81 5.12 -3.14
C ARG A 77 -12.80 3.75 -3.82
N SER A 78 -13.92 3.40 -4.43
CA SER A 78 -13.99 2.23 -5.32
C SER A 78 -14.43 2.65 -6.72
N ARG A 79 -13.95 1.90 -7.72
CA ARG A 79 -14.40 2.01 -9.12
C ARG A 79 -14.63 0.63 -9.70
N SER A 80 -15.32 0.59 -10.84
CA SER A 80 -15.45 -0.63 -11.64
C SER A 80 -14.68 -0.48 -12.94
N ALA A 81 -13.93 -1.51 -13.33
CA ALA A 81 -13.21 -1.56 -14.60
C ALA A 81 -13.30 -2.95 -15.22
N ARG A 82 -13.06 -3.06 -16.50
CA ARG A 82 -12.94 -4.36 -17.17
C ARG A 82 -11.66 -5.07 -16.75
N VAL A 83 -11.72 -6.38 -16.77
CA VAL A 83 -10.51 -7.21 -16.61
C VAL A 83 -9.43 -6.76 -17.58
N GLY A 84 -8.26 -6.42 -17.07
CA GLY A 84 -7.13 -5.88 -17.81
C GLY A 84 -6.91 -4.38 -17.66
N ASP A 85 -7.93 -3.61 -17.29
CA ASP A 85 -7.83 -2.14 -17.14
C ASP A 85 -7.57 -1.70 -15.70
N VAL A 86 -7.55 -2.63 -14.74
CA VAL A 86 -7.40 -2.33 -13.31
C VAL A 86 -6.16 -1.49 -13.01
N GLY A 87 -5.01 -1.86 -13.58
CA GLY A 87 -3.76 -1.12 -13.36
C GLY A 87 -3.82 0.31 -13.89
N VAL A 88 -4.48 0.52 -15.04
CA VAL A 88 -4.68 1.87 -15.61
C VAL A 88 -5.57 2.70 -14.70
N GLN A 89 -6.66 2.13 -14.14
CA GLN A 89 -7.54 2.83 -13.22
C GLN A 89 -6.83 3.24 -11.92
N ILE A 90 -5.90 2.43 -11.43
CA ILE A 90 -5.06 2.78 -10.27
C ILE A 90 -4.18 3.99 -10.59
N VAL A 91 -3.52 4.01 -11.74
CA VAL A 91 -2.66 5.12 -12.15
C VAL A 91 -3.47 6.39 -12.41
N GLU A 92 -4.65 6.27 -13.01
CA GLU A 92 -5.56 7.41 -13.21
C GLU A 92 -6.00 8.01 -11.87
N GLU A 93 -6.42 7.20 -10.90
CA GLU A 93 -6.80 7.68 -9.57
C GLU A 93 -5.62 8.33 -8.86
N ALA A 94 -4.42 7.77 -8.98
CA ALA A 94 -3.19 8.33 -8.44
C ALA A 94 -2.94 9.76 -8.97
N SER A 95 -3.10 9.93 -10.26
CA SER A 95 -2.95 11.23 -10.94
C SER A 95 -4.04 12.22 -10.54
N LEU A 96 -5.30 11.79 -10.50
CA LEU A 96 -6.44 12.63 -10.13
C LEU A 96 -6.36 13.13 -8.68
N TRP A 97 -5.88 12.28 -7.79
CA TRP A 97 -5.70 12.64 -6.38
C TRP A 97 -4.36 13.32 -6.10
N GLN A 98 -3.49 13.40 -7.10
CA GLN A 98 -2.15 13.98 -6.99
C GLN A 98 -1.36 13.36 -5.84
N CYS A 99 -1.26 12.03 -5.81
CA CYS A 99 -0.48 11.34 -4.80
C CYS A 99 1.01 11.33 -5.16
N ASP A 100 1.85 11.14 -4.15
CA ASP A 100 3.30 11.14 -4.27
C ASP A 100 3.85 9.75 -4.53
N ALA A 101 3.11 8.69 -4.13
CA ALA A 101 3.47 7.30 -4.39
C ALA A 101 2.25 6.38 -4.38
N ILE A 102 2.40 5.21 -5.04
CA ILE A 102 1.41 4.14 -5.09
C ILE A 102 1.91 2.96 -4.26
N VAL A 103 1.06 2.43 -3.39
CA VAL A 103 1.31 1.21 -2.61
C VAL A 103 0.44 0.08 -3.14
N LEU A 104 1.05 -1.03 -3.49
CA LEU A 104 0.40 -2.25 -3.96
C LEU A 104 0.60 -3.40 -2.98
N GLY A 105 -0.37 -4.30 -2.90
CA GLY A 105 -0.21 -5.58 -2.21
C GLY A 105 0.76 -6.52 -2.92
N SER A 106 1.41 -7.38 -2.16
CA SER A 106 2.18 -8.49 -2.74
C SER A 106 1.22 -9.57 -3.25
N VAL A 107 1.48 -10.09 -4.44
CA VAL A 107 0.68 -11.18 -4.99
C VAL A 107 1.13 -12.51 -4.39
N ARG A 108 0.30 -13.09 -3.51
CA ARG A 108 0.36 -14.51 -3.15
C ARG A 108 -0.90 -15.21 -3.66
N ARG A 109 -1.12 -15.22 -4.95
CA ARG A 109 -2.18 -16.06 -5.53
C ARG A 109 -1.62 -17.42 -5.89
N ARG A 110 -2.28 -18.47 -5.40
CA ARG A 110 -2.03 -19.84 -5.83
C ARG A 110 -3.01 -20.18 -6.96
N GLY A 111 -2.52 -20.85 -8.02
CA GLY A 111 -3.37 -21.31 -9.12
C GLY A 111 -3.53 -20.32 -10.28
N LEU A 112 -4.63 -20.47 -11.03
CA LEU A 112 -4.94 -19.69 -12.26
C LEU A 112 -5.15 -18.17 -12.03
N ASP A 113 -5.51 -17.78 -10.81
CA ASP A 113 -5.68 -16.37 -10.43
C ASP A 113 -4.36 -15.58 -10.45
N ARG A 114 -3.25 -16.30 -10.54
CA ARG A 114 -1.91 -15.73 -10.59
C ARG A 114 -1.67 -14.84 -11.82
N ILE A 115 -2.39 -15.11 -12.91
CA ILE A 115 -2.20 -14.43 -14.20
C ILE A 115 -2.75 -13.00 -14.14
N SER A 116 -3.93 -12.79 -13.58
CA SER A 116 -4.55 -11.45 -13.49
C SER A 116 -3.79 -10.50 -12.56
N ALA A 117 -3.32 -11.00 -11.44
CA ALA A 117 -2.65 -10.16 -10.43
C ALA A 117 -1.21 -9.75 -10.85
N CYS A 118 -0.50 -10.61 -11.57
CA CYS A 118 0.77 -10.24 -12.21
C CYS A 118 0.56 -9.11 -13.22
N GLY A 119 -0.55 -9.16 -13.97
CA GLY A 119 -0.90 -8.14 -14.96
C GLY A 119 -1.19 -6.76 -14.36
N VAL A 120 -1.86 -6.70 -13.19
CA VAL A 120 -2.18 -5.41 -12.54
C VAL A 120 -0.91 -4.69 -12.09
N ARG A 121 -0.02 -5.37 -11.39
CA ARG A 121 1.25 -4.78 -10.93
C ARG A 121 2.11 -4.32 -12.10
N GLU A 122 2.27 -5.17 -13.10
CA GLU A 122 3.03 -4.85 -14.29
C GLU A 122 2.41 -3.67 -15.05
N SER A 123 1.09 -3.62 -15.13
CA SER A 123 0.36 -2.51 -15.72
C SER A 123 0.61 -1.20 -14.97
N VAL A 124 0.54 -1.21 -13.63
CA VAL A 124 0.85 -0.03 -12.81
C VAL A 124 2.29 0.41 -13.02
N LEU A 125 3.27 -0.50 -12.95
CA LEU A 125 4.68 -0.19 -13.15
C LEU A 125 4.97 0.38 -14.54
N ARG A 126 4.25 -0.06 -15.54
CA ARG A 126 4.43 0.40 -16.93
C ARG A 126 3.84 1.79 -17.19
N HIS A 127 2.74 2.11 -16.53
CA HIS A 127 1.98 3.34 -16.79
C HIS A 127 2.19 4.44 -15.75
N SER A 128 2.74 4.12 -14.59
CA SER A 128 2.97 5.09 -13.52
C SER A 128 4.26 5.86 -13.74
N ALA A 129 4.18 7.18 -13.62
CA ALA A 129 5.34 8.06 -13.47
C ALA A 129 5.73 8.26 -11.99
N LEU A 130 4.92 7.74 -11.05
CA LEU A 130 5.14 7.86 -9.61
C LEU A 130 5.91 6.65 -9.07
N PRO A 131 6.61 6.79 -7.93
CA PRO A 131 7.15 5.67 -7.20
C PRO A 131 6.07 4.64 -6.86
N VAL A 132 6.37 3.37 -7.08
CA VAL A 132 5.48 2.25 -6.76
C VAL A 132 6.14 1.38 -5.71
N MET A 133 5.52 1.26 -4.56
CA MET A 133 5.95 0.41 -3.46
C MET A 133 5.08 -0.84 -3.39
N VAL A 134 5.72 -1.98 -3.22
CA VAL A 134 5.01 -3.26 -3.09
C VAL A 134 5.18 -3.76 -1.67
N ALA A 135 4.05 -3.96 -0.99
CA ALA A 135 4.05 -4.54 0.34
C ALA A 135 4.67 -5.94 0.32
N PRO A 136 5.46 -6.34 1.33
CA PRO A 136 6.02 -7.67 1.40
C PRO A 136 4.90 -8.72 1.53
N ALA A 137 5.19 -9.97 1.12
CA ALA A 137 4.22 -11.05 1.21
C ALA A 137 3.86 -11.43 2.66
N VAL A 138 4.73 -11.13 3.60
CA VAL A 138 4.54 -11.27 5.04
C VAL A 138 5.25 -10.10 5.71
N LEU A 139 4.54 -9.37 6.56
CA LEU A 139 5.19 -8.42 7.45
C LEU A 139 5.94 -9.24 8.52
N ARG A 140 7.25 -9.27 8.45
CA ARG A 140 8.06 -9.75 9.56
C ARG A 140 8.10 -8.64 10.60
N CYS A 141 7.61 -8.90 11.79
CA CYS A 141 7.65 -7.98 12.93
C CYS A 141 9.08 -7.62 13.37
N ASP A 142 10.11 -8.17 12.73
CA ASP A 142 11.52 -8.03 13.09
C ASP A 142 12.31 -7.01 12.25
N VAL A 143 11.66 -6.10 11.55
CA VAL A 143 12.38 -4.95 11.00
C VAL A 143 12.70 -4.00 12.15
N ARG A 144 13.69 -4.37 12.95
CA ARG A 144 14.40 -3.43 13.83
C ARG A 144 15.13 -2.46 12.91
N PHE A 145 14.61 -1.26 12.76
CA PHE A 145 15.44 -0.17 12.26
C PHE A 145 16.61 -0.03 13.25
N PRO A 146 17.87 0.03 12.74
CA PRO A 146 19.00 0.24 13.64
C PRO A 146 18.73 1.52 14.42
N ALA A 147 18.69 1.42 15.74
CA ALA A 147 18.65 2.57 16.61
C ALA A 147 19.82 3.48 16.25
N GLU A 148 19.56 4.78 16.15
CA GLU A 148 20.58 5.80 15.97
C GLU A 148 21.69 5.51 16.95
N ARG A 149 22.93 5.40 16.45
CA ARG A 149 24.09 5.28 17.32
C ARG A 149 24.21 6.59 18.08
N GLU A 150 23.89 6.58 19.34
CA GLU A 150 24.32 7.62 20.24
C GLU A 150 25.86 7.56 20.27
N ASP A 151 26.52 8.48 19.58
CA ASP A 151 27.95 8.71 19.68
C ASP A 151 28.26 9.32 21.04
N GLY A 152 28.26 8.48 22.06
CA GLY A 152 28.72 8.81 23.40
C GLY A 152 30.21 8.64 23.53
N THR A 153 31.01 9.42 22.84
CA THR A 153 32.45 9.49 23.10
C THR A 153 32.74 10.51 24.17
N VAL A 154 32.58 10.11 25.43
CA VAL A 154 33.16 10.85 26.55
C VAL A 154 34.57 10.35 26.71
N GLY A 155 35.52 11.11 26.21
CA GLY A 155 36.94 10.93 26.49
C GLY A 155 37.27 11.13 27.99
N ARG A 156 37.68 10.06 28.67
CA ARG A 156 38.33 10.17 29.96
C ARG A 156 39.82 10.32 29.74
N HIS A 157 40.30 11.55 29.82
CA HIS A 157 41.69 11.83 30.06
C HIS A 157 42.07 11.31 31.45
N ARG A 158 42.93 10.29 31.52
CA ARG A 158 43.71 9.98 32.73
C ARG A 158 44.99 10.77 32.65
N GLY A 159 45.13 11.75 33.57
CA GLY A 159 46.40 12.41 33.82
C GLY A 159 47.39 11.48 34.51
N PRO A 160 48.71 11.72 34.37
CA PRO A 160 49.73 10.90 34.97
C PRO A 160 49.92 11.29 36.43
N SER A 161 49.93 10.31 37.33
CA SER A 161 50.39 10.51 38.72
C SER A 161 51.93 10.41 38.76
N ALA A 162 52.54 11.47 39.21
CA ALA A 162 53.97 11.51 39.57
C ALA A 162 54.18 10.96 40.97
N SER A 163 55.37 10.35 41.19
CA SER A 163 56.09 9.99 42.39
C SER A 163 55.98 8.57 42.82
#